data_40c9706ef4c524bf157a2a731377b9e4
#
_entry.id   40c9706ef4c524bf157a2a731377b9e4
#
_cell.length_a   1.000
_cell.length_b   1.000
_cell.length_c   1.000
_cell.angle_alpha   90.00
_cell.angle_beta   90.00
_cell.angle_gamma   90.00
#
_symmetry.space_group_name_H-M   'P 1'
#
loop_
_entity.id
_entity.type
_entity.pdbx_description
1 polymer ?
#
loop_
_entity_poly.entity_id
_entity_poly.type
_entity_poly.pdbx_seq_one_letter_code
_entity_poly.pdbx_strand_id
1 'polypeptide(L)'
;MSKVVFANVKEYEQQQVTEAVKQMFDQLGGLKSFVKEGSKVFLKLNLVREMSADKAATTHPTVVNAVASLLQQECNATVVVGDSCGGLYTPAVMNSVYRGCGLKEGEKQGLYTLNQDFSSTSTPIGGKVLGSVEIINAFLNADCVINLAKLKTHSFTGYSGAAKNLFGLIPGLVKVEMHATHPKLDDFCDLLCDVADFAQSKIVLHLIDAIVGMEGPGPTNGTPKHIGKLFCGTNPYHVDVCAVTLFDEPAKMPLLQKAIQRDSLSQEFSEIDCDLSSLKADYIADYKRVQVSNDAAFLHLPAWIRFLAEKFLTQKVKMRKRRCKKCKKCEIHCPAKAIEMGKKKAIVDHKKCIRCFCCQELCPFDAVEIKESLLLKTTRWLSSTKTSKKRPK
;
A
#
# COMPACT_ATOMS: atom_id res chain seq x y z
N MET A 1 -0.08 15.84 -20.08
CA MET A 1 0.81 14.75 -19.64
C MET A 1 1.23 14.97 -18.19
N SER A 2 1.26 13.94 -17.37
CA SER A 2 1.72 14.02 -15.98
C SER A 2 3.11 13.39 -15.89
N LYS A 3 4.08 14.16 -15.41
CA LYS A 3 5.46 13.71 -15.30
C LYS A 3 5.65 12.80 -14.09
N VAL A 4 6.28 11.65 -14.32
CA VAL A 4 6.76 10.74 -13.26
C VAL A 4 8.26 10.58 -13.43
N VAL A 5 9.00 10.83 -12.37
CA VAL A 5 10.45 10.68 -12.33
C VAL A 5 10.84 9.52 -11.42
N PHE A 6 11.97 8.89 -11.70
CA PHE A 6 12.53 7.88 -10.82
C PHE A 6 14.04 8.08 -10.64
N ALA A 7 14.56 7.61 -9.53
CA ALA A 7 15.98 7.63 -9.23
C ALA A 7 16.46 6.23 -8.84
N ASN A 8 17.68 5.88 -9.24
CA ASN A 8 18.35 4.67 -8.82
C ASN A 8 19.09 4.94 -7.50
N VAL A 9 18.76 4.18 -6.45
CA VAL A 9 19.34 4.32 -5.11
C VAL A 9 19.69 2.94 -4.60
N LYS A 10 20.98 2.69 -4.35
CA LYS A 10 21.45 1.34 -3.99
C LYS A 10 21.02 0.91 -2.59
N GLU A 11 21.08 1.81 -1.63
CA GLU A 11 20.82 1.51 -0.22
C GLU A 11 20.32 2.74 0.55
N TYR A 12 19.85 2.54 1.79
CA TYR A 12 19.32 3.60 2.64
C TYR A 12 20.45 4.41 3.32
N GLU A 13 21.39 4.92 2.54
CA GLU A 13 22.37 5.89 3.02
C GLU A 13 21.75 7.29 2.94
N GLN A 14 21.82 8.07 4.04
CA GLN A 14 21.03 9.31 4.19
C GLN A 14 21.36 10.35 3.12
N GLN A 15 22.65 10.57 2.85
CA GLN A 15 23.07 11.56 1.87
C GLN A 15 22.64 11.15 0.46
N GLN A 16 22.86 9.90 0.06
CA GLN A 16 22.48 9.36 -1.24
C GLN A 16 20.97 9.49 -1.48
N VAL A 17 20.16 9.12 -0.46
CA VAL A 17 18.70 9.24 -0.54
C VAL A 17 18.27 10.69 -0.64
N THR A 18 18.88 11.60 0.13
CA THR A 18 18.53 13.03 0.10
C THR A 18 18.85 13.65 -1.26
N GLU A 19 20.02 13.34 -1.84
CA GLU A 19 20.41 13.81 -3.16
C GLU A 19 19.47 13.29 -4.24
N ALA A 20 19.10 11.99 -4.20
CA ALA A 20 18.17 11.39 -5.15
C ALA A 20 16.78 12.02 -5.07
N VAL A 21 16.25 12.23 -3.86
CA VAL A 21 14.95 12.88 -3.64
C VAL A 21 14.99 14.32 -4.13
N LYS A 22 16.07 15.06 -3.84
CA LYS A 22 16.24 16.44 -4.33
C LYS A 22 16.23 16.49 -5.86
N GLN A 23 17.02 15.63 -6.52
CA GLN A 23 17.05 15.55 -7.99
C GLN A 23 15.69 15.25 -8.59
N MET A 24 14.92 14.34 -7.99
CA MET A 24 13.55 14.06 -8.45
C MET A 24 12.63 15.27 -8.30
N PHE A 25 12.72 16.01 -7.19
CA PHE A 25 11.92 17.23 -6.98
C PHE A 25 12.32 18.32 -7.98
N ASP A 26 13.62 18.51 -8.22
CA ASP A 26 14.13 19.48 -9.20
C ASP A 26 13.62 19.14 -10.63
N GLN A 27 13.63 17.87 -11.01
CA GLN A 27 13.11 17.41 -12.31
C GLN A 27 11.58 17.63 -12.46
N LEU A 28 10.84 17.68 -11.35
CA LEU A 28 9.41 18.00 -11.33
C LEU A 28 9.12 19.51 -11.27
N GLY A 29 10.15 20.36 -11.19
CA GLY A 29 10.03 21.82 -11.14
C GLY A 29 10.39 22.45 -9.80
N GLY A 30 10.97 21.66 -8.87
CA GLY A 30 11.40 22.06 -7.54
C GLY A 30 10.29 22.10 -6.48
N LEU A 31 10.65 21.91 -5.22
CA LEU A 31 9.69 21.88 -4.09
C LEU A 31 8.85 23.15 -3.98
N LYS A 32 9.45 24.31 -4.23
CA LYS A 32 8.75 25.62 -4.13
C LYS A 32 7.60 25.77 -5.12
N SER A 33 7.54 24.98 -6.20
CA SER A 33 6.38 24.95 -7.12
C SER A 33 5.18 24.22 -6.53
N PHE A 34 5.39 23.38 -5.51
CA PHE A 34 4.36 22.56 -4.87
C PHE A 34 4.01 23.00 -3.45
N VAL A 35 5.00 23.52 -2.71
CA VAL A 35 4.88 23.85 -1.29
C VAL A 35 5.21 25.33 -1.08
N LYS A 36 4.26 26.09 -0.57
CA LYS A 36 4.46 27.51 -0.23
C LYS A 36 5.37 27.62 1.00
N GLU A 37 6.17 28.68 1.04
CA GLU A 37 7.02 28.97 2.19
C GLU A 37 6.21 29.09 3.48
N GLY A 38 6.72 28.48 4.56
CA GLY A 38 6.07 28.45 5.87
C GLY A 38 4.88 27.50 6.01
N SER A 39 4.53 26.73 4.98
CA SER A 39 3.37 25.81 5.02
C SER A 39 3.52 24.72 6.09
N LYS A 40 2.40 24.31 6.65
CA LYS A 40 2.28 23.09 7.44
C LYS A 40 2.08 21.90 6.50
N VAL A 41 3.12 21.09 6.33
CA VAL A 41 3.12 19.92 5.45
C VAL A 41 2.91 18.64 6.25
N PHE A 42 1.93 17.84 5.83
CA PHE A 42 1.74 16.49 6.38
C PHE A 42 2.41 15.46 5.48
N LEU A 43 3.42 14.74 6.01
CA LEU A 43 3.98 13.58 5.35
C LEU A 43 3.16 12.34 5.71
N LYS A 44 2.34 11.89 4.77
CA LYS A 44 1.52 10.70 4.90
C LYS A 44 2.34 9.45 4.59
N LEU A 45 2.70 8.70 5.62
CA LEU A 45 3.53 7.50 5.51
C LEU A 45 2.70 6.24 5.22
N ASN A 46 3.38 5.12 5.10
CA ASN A 46 2.83 3.78 5.15
C ASN A 46 3.34 3.07 6.42
N LEU A 47 2.52 2.98 7.45
CA LEU A 47 2.88 2.45 8.77
C LEU A 47 1.96 1.30 9.22
N VAL A 48 1.71 0.33 8.45
CA VAL A 48 0.73 -0.77 8.65
C VAL A 48 0.54 -1.21 10.10
N ARG A 49 1.64 -1.41 10.82
CA ARG A 49 1.71 -1.73 12.26
C ARG A 49 3.13 -1.50 12.78
N GLU A 50 3.34 -1.66 14.09
CA GLU A 50 4.67 -1.68 14.67
C GLU A 50 5.54 -2.76 14.01
N MET A 51 6.53 -2.33 13.23
CA MET A 51 7.49 -3.17 12.50
C MET A 51 8.78 -2.42 12.26
N SER A 52 9.92 -3.14 12.35
CA SER A 52 11.20 -2.60 11.91
C SER A 52 11.19 -2.29 10.41
N ALA A 53 11.83 -1.21 10.00
CA ALA A 53 11.95 -0.78 8.61
C ALA A 53 12.59 -1.85 7.71
N ASP A 54 13.49 -2.68 8.27
CA ASP A 54 14.16 -3.80 7.57
C ASP A 54 13.19 -4.85 7.01
N LYS A 55 11.95 -4.88 7.51
CA LYS A 55 10.91 -5.78 6.99
C LYS A 55 10.30 -5.29 5.67
N ALA A 56 10.68 -4.10 5.21
CA ALA A 56 10.16 -3.48 3.99
C ALA A 56 8.62 -3.40 3.92
N ALA A 57 7.96 -3.33 5.08
CA ALA A 57 6.51 -3.21 5.18
C ALA A 57 6.05 -1.75 5.35
N THR A 58 6.96 -0.88 5.83
CA THR A 58 6.70 0.52 6.15
C THR A 58 7.63 1.44 5.36
N THR A 59 7.25 2.70 5.19
CA THR A 59 8.13 3.73 4.62
C THR A 59 9.39 3.83 5.47
N HIS A 60 10.57 3.79 4.83
CA HIS A 60 11.84 3.78 5.54
C HIS A 60 12.15 5.17 6.13
N PRO A 61 12.64 5.26 7.39
CA PRO A 61 12.95 6.55 8.05
C PRO A 61 13.89 7.44 7.26
N THR A 62 14.89 6.88 6.58
CA THR A 62 15.84 7.63 5.74
C THR A 62 15.13 8.41 4.64
N VAL A 63 14.09 7.85 4.01
CA VAL A 63 13.29 8.56 2.99
C VAL A 63 12.47 9.67 3.64
N VAL A 64 11.90 9.41 4.81
CA VAL A 64 11.13 10.42 5.57
C VAL A 64 12.03 11.58 5.96
N ASN A 65 13.23 11.29 6.49
CA ASN A 65 14.21 12.30 6.89
C ASN A 65 14.68 13.14 5.69
N ALA A 66 14.93 12.50 4.53
CA ALA A 66 15.33 13.19 3.30
C ALA A 66 14.27 14.21 2.85
N VAL A 67 13.00 13.78 2.76
CA VAL A 67 11.90 14.67 2.36
C VAL A 67 11.68 15.77 3.38
N ALA A 68 11.70 15.46 4.68
CA ALA A 68 11.48 16.44 5.74
C ALA A 68 12.58 17.50 5.78
N SER A 69 13.87 17.11 5.65
CA SER A 69 14.98 18.04 5.64
C SER A 69 14.92 19.00 4.44
N LEU A 70 14.59 18.51 3.25
CA LEU A 70 14.43 19.33 2.05
C LEU A 70 13.27 20.33 2.19
N LEU A 71 12.14 19.92 2.76
CA LEU A 71 11.01 20.79 3.03
C LEU A 71 11.35 21.93 4.00
N GLN A 72 12.11 21.63 5.05
CA GLN A 72 12.58 22.66 5.98
C GLN A 72 13.58 23.61 5.31
N GLN A 73 14.56 23.07 4.60
CA GLN A 73 15.64 23.87 3.98
C GLN A 73 15.14 24.74 2.84
N GLU A 74 14.29 24.22 1.96
CA GLU A 74 13.88 24.93 0.76
C GLU A 74 12.59 25.74 0.93
N CYS A 75 11.65 25.27 1.78
CA CYS A 75 10.34 25.89 1.93
C CYS A 75 10.07 26.44 3.34
N ASN A 76 11.03 26.34 4.27
CA ASN A 76 10.85 26.73 5.68
C ASN A 76 9.55 26.11 6.27
N ALA A 77 9.21 24.89 5.85
CA ALA A 77 7.94 24.23 6.16
C ALA A 77 7.94 23.63 7.58
N THR A 78 6.81 23.69 8.25
CA THR A 78 6.55 22.91 9.46
C THR A 78 6.10 21.50 9.05
N VAL A 79 6.91 20.49 9.35
CA VAL A 79 6.66 19.12 8.90
C VAL A 79 6.03 18.28 10.01
N VAL A 80 4.86 17.71 9.73
CA VAL A 80 4.17 16.73 10.60
C VAL A 80 4.15 15.38 9.89
N VAL A 81 4.53 14.33 10.59
CA VAL A 81 4.67 12.98 10.02
C VAL A 81 3.68 12.03 10.66
N GLY A 82 2.96 11.25 9.85
CA GLY A 82 2.02 10.29 10.42
C GLY A 82 1.36 9.36 9.40
N ASP A 83 0.53 8.48 9.95
CA ASP A 83 -0.36 7.55 9.25
C ASP A 83 -1.48 7.14 10.21
N SER A 84 -2.53 6.54 9.70
CA SER A 84 -3.42 5.69 10.50
C SER A 84 -3.11 4.22 10.17
N CYS A 85 -2.49 3.52 11.12
CA CYS A 85 -2.17 2.10 10.95
C CYS A 85 -3.43 1.21 11.09
N GLY A 86 -3.29 -0.10 10.89
CA GLY A 86 -4.35 -1.06 11.17
C GLY A 86 -4.63 -1.17 12.68
N GLY A 87 -5.88 -1.32 13.08
CA GLY A 87 -6.30 -1.43 14.48
C GLY A 87 -6.70 -0.11 15.12
N LEU A 88 -6.47 0.06 16.43
CA LEU A 88 -6.88 1.27 17.14
C LEU A 88 -6.00 2.48 16.74
N TYR A 89 -6.65 3.59 16.43
CA TYR A 89 -5.99 4.86 16.14
C TYR A 89 -5.95 5.69 17.44
N THR A 90 -5.00 5.38 18.30
CA THR A 90 -4.85 5.98 19.64
C THR A 90 -3.38 6.34 19.93
N PRO A 91 -3.12 7.29 20.87
CA PRO A 91 -1.77 7.68 21.25
C PRO A 91 -0.87 6.49 21.59
N ALA A 92 -1.36 5.57 22.40
CA ALA A 92 -0.59 4.41 22.85
C ALA A 92 -0.14 3.51 21.69
N VAL A 93 -1.06 3.21 20.77
CA VAL A 93 -0.76 2.36 19.59
C VAL A 93 0.17 3.10 18.64
N MET A 94 -0.14 4.35 18.28
CA MET A 94 0.65 5.08 17.30
C MET A 94 2.05 5.41 17.78
N ASN A 95 2.23 5.77 19.05
CA ASN A 95 3.58 5.99 19.61
C ASN A 95 4.41 4.69 19.64
N SER A 96 3.79 3.52 19.82
CA SER A 96 4.48 2.23 19.65
C SER A 96 4.88 1.99 18.20
N VAL A 97 3.99 2.25 17.25
CA VAL A 97 4.26 2.17 15.81
C VAL A 97 5.41 3.08 15.40
N TYR A 98 5.38 4.36 15.80
CA TYR A 98 6.44 5.33 15.50
C TYR A 98 7.81 4.87 16.01
N ARG A 99 7.85 4.32 17.24
CA ARG A 99 9.07 3.76 17.81
C ARG A 99 9.56 2.54 17.02
N GLY A 100 8.68 1.57 16.78
CA GLY A 100 9.02 0.34 16.09
C GLY A 100 9.41 0.53 14.63
N CYS A 101 8.90 1.59 13.97
CA CYS A 101 9.27 1.97 12.61
C CYS A 101 10.51 2.86 12.55
N GLY A 102 11.14 3.24 13.66
CA GLY A 102 12.38 4.02 13.71
C GLY A 102 12.22 5.52 13.49
N LEU A 103 11.00 6.07 13.62
CA LEU A 103 10.72 7.48 13.32
C LEU A 103 11.09 8.45 14.46
N LYS A 104 11.25 7.94 15.68
CA LYS A 104 11.58 8.78 16.86
C LYS A 104 12.92 9.49 16.75
N GLU A 105 13.85 8.94 15.97
CA GLU A 105 15.17 9.55 15.82
C GLU A 105 15.12 10.84 14.99
N GLY A 106 14.40 10.85 13.87
CA GLY A 106 14.22 12.08 13.07
C GLY A 106 13.46 13.17 13.83
N GLU A 107 12.50 12.79 14.70
CA GLU A 107 11.82 13.75 15.60
C GLU A 107 12.81 14.38 16.59
N LYS A 108 13.70 13.57 17.22
CA LYS A 108 14.74 14.08 18.12
C LYS A 108 15.75 15.01 17.42
N GLN A 109 16.03 14.76 16.15
CA GLN A 109 16.89 15.60 15.32
C GLN A 109 16.19 16.90 14.87
N GLY A 110 14.91 17.09 15.21
CA GLY A 110 14.14 18.27 14.84
C GLY A 110 13.72 18.34 13.37
N LEU A 111 13.80 17.21 12.63
CA LEU A 111 13.42 17.18 11.21
C LEU A 111 11.90 17.26 11.01
N TYR A 112 11.13 16.82 11.98
CA TYR A 112 9.67 16.84 11.96
C TYR A 112 9.09 16.61 13.35
N THR A 113 7.78 16.78 13.48
CA THR A 113 7.01 16.33 14.62
C THR A 113 6.17 15.11 14.24
N LEU A 114 6.08 14.11 15.10
CA LEU A 114 5.18 12.99 14.90
C LEU A 114 3.76 13.39 15.26
N ASN A 115 2.81 13.06 14.41
CA ASN A 115 1.41 13.40 14.63
C ASN A 115 0.91 12.88 15.99
N GLN A 116 0.32 13.77 16.77
CA GLN A 116 -0.32 13.48 18.06
C GLN A 116 -1.83 13.77 18.05
N ASP A 117 -2.38 14.23 16.93
CA ASP A 117 -3.82 14.35 16.72
C ASP A 117 -4.37 13.04 16.14
N PHE A 118 -5.04 12.27 16.97
CA PHE A 118 -5.64 10.98 16.59
C PHE A 118 -7.15 11.09 16.40
N SER A 119 -7.64 12.28 16.20
CA SER A 119 -9.04 12.55 15.85
C SER A 119 -9.29 12.38 14.35
N SER A 120 -10.58 12.25 14.00
CA SER A 120 -11.05 12.17 12.61
C SER A 120 -12.34 12.98 12.49
N THR A 121 -12.67 13.34 11.27
CA THR A 121 -13.91 14.05 10.93
C THR A 121 -14.61 13.33 9.80
N SER A 122 -15.92 13.14 9.94
CA SER A 122 -16.77 12.63 8.87
C SER A 122 -16.80 13.65 7.73
N THR A 123 -16.22 13.26 6.61
CA THR A 123 -15.92 14.15 5.48
C THR A 123 -16.67 13.68 4.25
N PRO A 124 -17.49 14.54 3.60
CA PRO A 124 -18.04 14.25 2.29
C PRO A 124 -16.91 14.12 1.27
N ILE A 125 -16.86 13.00 0.56
CA ILE A 125 -15.86 12.78 -0.48
C ILE A 125 -16.42 12.72 -1.89
N GLY A 126 -17.77 12.64 -2.01
CA GLY A 126 -18.46 12.67 -3.30
C GLY A 126 -18.03 11.56 -4.26
N GLY A 127 -17.59 10.42 -3.71
CA GLY A 127 -17.11 9.30 -4.49
C GLY A 127 -18.23 8.51 -5.16
N LYS A 128 -17.87 7.57 -6.01
CA LYS A 128 -18.80 6.69 -6.74
C LYS A 128 -19.50 5.70 -5.79
N VAL A 129 -18.80 5.20 -4.78
CA VAL A 129 -19.30 4.22 -3.79
C VAL A 129 -19.28 4.77 -2.36
N LEU A 130 -18.50 5.81 -2.08
CA LEU A 130 -18.41 6.46 -0.79
C LEU A 130 -18.95 7.90 -0.89
N GLY A 131 -20.09 8.17 -0.24
CA GLY A 131 -20.62 9.55 -0.10
C GLY A 131 -19.81 10.35 0.93
N SER A 132 -19.57 9.77 2.09
CA SER A 132 -18.75 10.33 3.17
C SER A 132 -17.98 9.24 3.91
N VAL A 133 -16.87 9.62 4.53
CA VAL A 133 -16.04 8.71 5.34
C VAL A 133 -15.26 9.50 6.40
N GLU A 134 -14.91 8.83 7.50
CA GLU A 134 -14.01 9.37 8.51
C GLU A 134 -12.60 9.57 7.94
N ILE A 135 -12.10 10.81 7.98
CA ILE A 135 -10.75 11.19 7.55
C ILE A 135 -9.96 11.72 8.75
N ILE A 136 -8.72 11.31 8.92
CA ILE A 136 -7.85 11.79 10.01
C ILE A 136 -7.63 13.30 9.91
N ASN A 137 -7.74 13.99 11.05
CA ASN A 137 -7.63 15.45 11.10
C ASN A 137 -6.21 15.94 10.76
N ALA A 138 -5.18 15.13 10.97
CA ALA A 138 -3.83 15.45 10.52
C ALA A 138 -3.74 15.75 9.01
N PHE A 139 -4.51 15.05 8.18
CA PHE A 139 -4.64 15.34 6.75
C PHE A 139 -5.49 16.59 6.50
N LEU A 140 -6.63 16.68 7.16
CA LEU A 140 -7.58 17.80 6.94
C LEU A 140 -6.99 19.15 7.34
N ASN A 141 -6.18 19.19 8.40
CA ASN A 141 -5.58 20.40 8.98
C ASN A 141 -4.22 20.78 8.39
N ALA A 142 -3.69 20.04 7.41
CA ALA A 142 -2.47 20.38 6.69
C ALA A 142 -2.76 21.38 5.56
N ASP A 143 -1.82 22.26 5.25
CA ASP A 143 -1.91 23.15 4.08
C ASP A 143 -1.73 22.35 2.79
N CYS A 144 -0.76 21.41 2.80
CA CYS A 144 -0.56 20.43 1.74
C CYS A 144 0.00 19.11 2.30
N VAL A 145 -0.05 18.07 1.47
CA VAL A 145 0.34 16.71 1.86
C VAL A 145 1.31 16.13 0.82
N ILE A 146 2.35 15.45 1.29
CA ILE A 146 3.19 14.57 0.46
C ILE A 146 2.95 13.12 0.89
N ASN A 147 2.57 12.29 -0.06
CA ASN A 147 2.27 10.88 0.16
C ASN A 147 3.54 10.03 -0.02
N LEU A 148 4.07 9.48 1.06
CA LEU A 148 5.27 8.64 1.09
C LEU A 148 4.88 7.17 1.24
N ALA A 149 4.68 6.50 0.12
CA ALA A 149 4.25 5.11 0.06
C ALA A 149 5.43 4.13 0.13
N LYS A 150 5.14 2.87 0.42
CA LYS A 150 6.07 1.74 0.34
C LYS A 150 5.64 0.77 -0.74
N LEU A 151 6.54 0.43 -1.67
CA LEU A 151 6.25 -0.60 -2.68
C LEU A 151 6.28 -1.98 -2.05
N LYS A 152 5.17 -2.69 -2.13
CA LYS A 152 5.05 -4.04 -1.58
C LYS A 152 3.93 -4.84 -2.22
N THR A 153 4.06 -6.15 -2.21
CA THR A 153 2.93 -7.04 -2.50
C THR A 153 1.83 -6.90 -1.47
N HIS A 154 0.60 -7.23 -1.86
CA HIS A 154 -0.56 -7.19 -1.00
C HIS A 154 -1.52 -8.33 -1.32
N SER A 155 -1.81 -9.18 -0.35
CA SER A 155 -2.58 -10.42 -0.56
C SER A 155 -3.99 -10.20 -1.09
N PHE A 156 -4.60 -9.04 -0.82
CA PHE A 156 -5.94 -8.72 -1.30
C PHE A 156 -5.94 -7.96 -2.63
N THR A 157 -5.08 -6.96 -2.78
CA THR A 157 -5.09 -6.04 -3.94
C THR A 157 -3.95 -6.26 -4.94
N GLY A 158 -3.10 -7.29 -4.74
CA GLY A 158 -1.93 -7.57 -5.56
C GLY A 158 -0.68 -6.80 -5.12
N TYR A 159 -0.79 -5.50 -5.03
CA TYR A 159 0.29 -4.60 -4.59
C TYR A 159 -0.26 -3.47 -3.68
N SER A 160 0.67 -2.76 -3.06
CA SER A 160 0.45 -1.49 -2.37
C SER A 160 1.50 -0.50 -2.87
N GLY A 161 1.05 0.64 -3.35
CA GLY A 161 1.84 1.76 -3.85
C GLY A 161 1.24 3.09 -3.39
N ALA A 162 1.32 4.12 -4.22
CA ALA A 162 0.87 5.46 -3.90
C ALA A 162 -0.65 5.56 -3.71
N ALA A 163 -1.45 5.04 -4.65
CA ALA A 163 -2.92 5.12 -4.57
C ALA A 163 -3.46 4.38 -3.35
N LYS A 164 -3.05 3.11 -3.16
CA LYS A 164 -3.53 2.34 -1.99
C LYS A 164 -3.04 2.89 -0.66
N ASN A 165 -1.89 3.59 -0.60
CA ASN A 165 -1.42 4.20 0.64
C ASN A 165 -2.41 5.22 1.21
N LEU A 166 -3.21 5.85 0.36
CA LEU A 166 -4.20 6.83 0.76
C LEU A 166 -5.36 6.25 1.58
N PHE A 167 -5.59 4.94 1.51
CA PHE A 167 -6.51 4.24 2.42
C PHE A 167 -6.13 4.43 3.90
N GLY A 168 -4.87 4.75 4.20
CA GLY A 168 -4.41 5.13 5.53
C GLY A 168 -4.90 6.50 6.02
N LEU A 169 -5.61 7.29 5.22
CA LEU A 169 -6.31 8.50 5.66
C LEU A 169 -7.58 8.19 6.47
N ILE A 170 -8.10 6.97 6.33
CA ILE A 170 -9.24 6.48 7.09
C ILE A 170 -8.73 5.91 8.43
N PRO A 171 -9.35 6.21 9.59
CA PRO A 171 -8.96 5.66 10.88
C PRO A 171 -9.00 4.13 10.94
N GLY A 172 -8.10 3.54 11.71
CA GLY A 172 -7.82 2.10 11.71
C GLY A 172 -9.03 1.15 11.77
N LEU A 173 -9.96 1.35 12.71
CA LEU A 173 -11.14 0.46 12.83
C LEU A 173 -12.16 0.67 11.72
N VAL A 174 -12.31 1.90 11.22
CA VAL A 174 -13.18 2.20 10.09
C VAL A 174 -12.69 1.45 8.83
N LYS A 175 -11.38 1.29 8.65
CA LYS A 175 -10.82 0.45 7.56
C LYS A 175 -11.30 -1.01 7.64
N VAL A 176 -11.43 -1.54 8.84
CA VAL A 176 -11.94 -2.91 9.04
C VAL A 176 -13.41 -3.00 8.63
N GLU A 177 -14.21 -1.98 8.96
CA GLU A 177 -15.60 -1.87 8.54
C GLU A 177 -15.71 -1.74 7.01
N MET A 178 -14.85 -0.96 6.37
CA MET A 178 -14.81 -0.83 4.90
C MET A 178 -14.57 -2.19 4.21
N HIS A 179 -13.76 -3.06 4.79
CA HIS A 179 -13.61 -4.43 4.28
C HIS A 179 -14.86 -5.31 4.48
N ALA A 180 -15.70 -5.02 5.50
CA ALA A 180 -16.96 -5.72 5.69
C ALA A 180 -18.04 -5.27 4.70
N THR A 181 -18.12 -3.97 4.47
CA THR A 181 -19.12 -3.35 3.58
C THR A 181 -18.79 -3.54 2.10
N HIS A 182 -17.47 -3.63 1.76
CA HIS A 182 -16.97 -3.84 0.41
C HIS A 182 -16.10 -5.14 0.34
N PRO A 183 -16.70 -6.32 0.54
CA PRO A 183 -15.95 -7.57 0.64
C PRO A 183 -15.41 -8.08 -0.69
N LYS A 184 -15.98 -7.64 -1.82
CA LYS A 184 -15.49 -7.99 -3.15
C LYS A 184 -14.33 -7.08 -3.53
N LEU A 185 -13.33 -7.66 -4.18
CA LEU A 185 -12.14 -6.92 -4.60
C LEU A 185 -12.46 -5.74 -5.53
N ASP A 186 -13.41 -5.93 -6.44
CA ASP A 186 -13.81 -4.92 -7.40
C ASP A 186 -14.42 -3.69 -6.72
N ASP A 187 -15.41 -3.94 -5.81
CA ASP A 187 -16.06 -2.90 -5.01
C ASP A 187 -15.05 -2.18 -4.08
N PHE A 188 -14.09 -2.96 -3.53
CA PHE A 188 -13.04 -2.41 -2.69
C PHE A 188 -12.04 -1.54 -3.47
N CYS A 189 -11.75 -1.89 -4.72
CA CYS A 189 -10.94 -1.04 -5.60
C CYS A 189 -11.67 0.25 -5.98
N ASP A 190 -12.99 0.23 -6.19
CA ASP A 190 -13.80 1.45 -6.36
C ASP A 190 -13.68 2.37 -5.14
N LEU A 191 -13.81 1.81 -3.92
CA LEU A 191 -13.60 2.57 -2.68
C LEU A 191 -12.20 3.18 -2.59
N LEU A 192 -11.16 2.41 -2.95
CA LEU A 192 -9.79 2.93 -2.95
C LEU A 192 -9.60 4.08 -3.94
N CYS A 193 -10.24 4.01 -5.11
CA CYS A 193 -10.25 5.11 -6.07
C CYS A 193 -10.96 6.35 -5.49
N ASP A 194 -12.12 6.20 -4.88
CA ASP A 194 -12.83 7.33 -4.25
C ASP A 194 -11.95 8.07 -3.24
N VAL A 195 -11.25 7.33 -2.38
CA VAL A 195 -10.34 7.92 -1.39
C VAL A 195 -9.13 8.58 -2.07
N ALA A 196 -8.57 7.96 -3.11
CA ALA A 196 -7.43 8.51 -3.83
C ALA A 196 -7.80 9.80 -4.58
N ASP A 197 -8.94 9.80 -5.26
CA ASP A 197 -9.44 10.96 -6.01
C ASP A 197 -9.76 12.14 -5.08
N PHE A 198 -10.42 11.89 -3.94
CA PHE A 198 -10.66 12.90 -2.90
C PHE A 198 -9.35 13.50 -2.38
N ALA A 199 -8.37 12.64 -2.07
CA ALA A 199 -7.12 13.07 -1.45
C ALA A 199 -6.26 13.96 -2.36
N GLN A 200 -6.42 13.85 -3.70
CA GLN A 200 -5.69 14.67 -4.67
C GLN A 200 -5.90 16.17 -4.48
N SER A 201 -6.99 16.60 -3.86
CA SER A 201 -7.24 18.02 -3.58
C SER A 201 -6.18 18.66 -2.67
N LYS A 202 -5.47 17.89 -1.86
CA LYS A 202 -4.43 18.36 -0.92
C LYS A 202 -3.06 17.73 -1.14
N ILE A 203 -2.98 16.61 -1.88
CA ILE A 203 -1.69 15.94 -2.12
C ILE A 203 -0.99 16.58 -3.31
N VAL A 204 0.16 17.13 -3.05
CA VAL A 204 0.97 17.80 -4.07
C VAL A 204 1.96 16.85 -4.74
N LEU A 205 2.47 15.85 -4.02
CA LEU A 205 3.43 14.85 -4.53
C LEU A 205 3.17 13.48 -3.92
N HIS A 206 3.40 12.44 -4.73
CA HIS A 206 3.44 11.04 -4.34
C HIS A 206 4.85 10.51 -4.56
N LEU A 207 5.47 9.98 -3.51
CA LEU A 207 6.77 9.31 -3.58
C LEU A 207 6.62 7.86 -3.14
N ILE A 208 7.13 6.92 -3.94
CA ILE A 208 7.17 5.50 -3.60
C ILE A 208 8.60 5.12 -3.22
N ASP A 209 8.77 4.68 -1.98
CA ASP A 209 9.97 4.01 -1.51
C ASP A 209 9.98 2.56 -2.04
N ALA A 210 10.82 2.32 -3.03
CA ALA A 210 11.11 1.04 -3.65
C ALA A 210 12.62 0.70 -3.60
N ILE A 211 13.40 1.29 -2.71
CA ILE A 211 14.82 0.90 -2.53
C ILE A 211 14.87 -0.57 -2.10
N VAL A 212 14.15 -0.92 -1.04
CA VAL A 212 13.87 -2.32 -0.69
C VAL A 212 12.37 -2.48 -0.60
N GLY A 213 11.76 -3.11 -1.57
CA GLY A 213 10.33 -3.44 -1.56
C GLY A 213 10.07 -4.76 -0.84
N MET A 214 8.78 -5.17 -0.76
CA MET A 214 8.41 -6.47 -0.21
C MET A 214 7.79 -7.34 -1.29
N GLU A 215 8.25 -8.58 -1.41
CA GLU A 215 7.70 -9.61 -2.28
C GLU A 215 7.01 -10.73 -1.48
N GLY A 216 6.24 -11.60 -2.15
CA GLY A 216 5.58 -12.75 -1.52
C GLY A 216 4.33 -12.37 -0.72
N PRO A 217 4.01 -13.03 0.42
CA PRO A 217 2.74 -12.90 1.12
C PRO A 217 2.60 -11.57 1.91
N GLY A 218 2.70 -10.43 1.22
CA GLY A 218 2.49 -9.09 1.80
C GLY A 218 1.05 -8.84 2.29
N PRO A 219 0.82 -7.74 2.99
CA PRO A 219 1.69 -6.57 3.14
C PRO A 219 2.63 -6.61 4.35
N THR A 220 2.62 -7.67 5.17
CA THR A 220 3.41 -7.76 6.42
C THR A 220 4.26 -9.02 6.55
N ASN A 221 3.91 -10.10 5.84
CA ASN A 221 4.53 -11.43 5.99
C ASN A 221 5.37 -11.81 4.76
N GLY A 222 5.62 -10.87 3.85
CA GLY A 222 6.50 -11.06 2.70
C GLY A 222 7.98 -11.03 3.10
N THR A 223 8.83 -11.08 2.11
CA THR A 223 10.29 -10.96 2.26
C THR A 223 10.79 -9.66 1.64
N PRO A 224 11.74 -8.97 2.26
CA PRO A 224 12.40 -7.83 1.62
C PRO A 224 13.05 -8.24 0.30
N LYS A 225 12.89 -7.40 -0.72
CA LYS A 225 13.50 -7.55 -2.05
C LYS A 225 14.16 -6.24 -2.43
N HIS A 226 15.44 -6.26 -2.67
CA HIS A 226 16.14 -5.10 -3.19
C HIS A 226 15.66 -4.79 -4.61
N ILE A 227 15.23 -3.55 -4.84
CA ILE A 227 14.75 -3.02 -6.11
C ILE A 227 15.63 -1.85 -6.55
N GLY A 228 16.08 -1.05 -5.59
CA GLY A 228 17.04 0.03 -5.81
C GLY A 228 16.46 1.26 -6.49
N LYS A 229 15.17 1.56 -6.27
CA LYS A 229 14.51 2.71 -6.92
C LYS A 229 13.65 3.54 -5.97
N LEU A 230 13.53 4.82 -6.30
CA LEU A 230 12.49 5.74 -5.81
C LEU A 230 11.69 6.24 -7.00
N PHE A 231 10.40 6.50 -6.82
CA PHE A 231 9.50 7.08 -7.83
C PHE A 231 8.82 8.31 -7.25
N CYS A 232 8.64 9.35 -8.07
CA CYS A 232 7.92 10.55 -7.65
C CYS A 232 7.10 11.15 -8.79
N GLY A 233 5.92 11.69 -8.47
CA GLY A 233 5.03 12.35 -9.40
C GLY A 233 3.81 12.96 -8.71
N THR A 234 2.94 13.62 -9.47
CA THR A 234 1.76 14.32 -8.93
C THR A 234 0.48 13.50 -8.97
N ASN A 235 0.45 12.38 -9.68
CA ASN A 235 -0.71 11.50 -9.78
C ASN A 235 -0.38 10.11 -9.21
N PRO A 236 -1.15 9.58 -8.24
CA PRO A 236 -0.84 8.32 -7.58
C PRO A 236 -0.90 7.10 -8.52
N TYR A 237 -1.82 7.10 -9.48
CA TYR A 237 -1.96 6.00 -10.44
C TYR A 237 -0.78 5.96 -11.42
N HIS A 238 -0.30 7.12 -11.89
CA HIS A 238 0.84 7.22 -12.79
C HIS A 238 2.12 6.73 -12.12
N VAL A 239 2.35 7.14 -10.87
CA VAL A 239 3.50 6.66 -10.08
C VAL A 239 3.40 5.15 -9.83
N ASP A 240 2.19 4.64 -9.55
CA ASP A 240 1.95 3.19 -9.38
C ASP A 240 2.20 2.41 -10.68
N VAL A 241 1.78 2.91 -11.85
CA VAL A 241 2.08 2.29 -13.15
C VAL A 241 3.58 2.13 -13.33
N CYS A 242 4.35 3.19 -13.11
CA CYS A 242 5.81 3.14 -13.24
C CYS A 242 6.44 2.11 -12.28
N ALA A 243 6.02 2.09 -11.02
CA ALA A 243 6.55 1.16 -10.02
C ALA A 243 6.18 -0.29 -10.30
N VAL A 244 4.94 -0.56 -10.74
CA VAL A 244 4.44 -1.91 -11.06
C VAL A 244 5.12 -2.48 -12.30
N THR A 245 5.47 -1.65 -13.29
CA THR A 245 6.18 -2.06 -14.51
C THR A 245 7.47 -2.84 -14.23
N LEU A 246 8.09 -2.63 -13.06
CA LEU A 246 9.28 -3.38 -12.65
C LEU A 246 9.04 -4.88 -12.39
N PHE A 247 7.82 -5.32 -12.11
CA PHE A 247 7.58 -6.71 -11.71
C PHE A 247 6.29 -7.32 -12.26
N ASP A 248 5.37 -6.52 -12.84
CA ASP A 248 4.13 -7.02 -13.43
C ASP A 248 3.62 -6.08 -14.54
N GLU A 249 2.53 -6.47 -15.18
CA GLU A 249 1.79 -5.64 -16.13
C GLU A 249 0.81 -4.73 -15.38
N PRO A 250 0.97 -3.40 -15.40
CA PRO A 250 0.13 -2.48 -14.66
C PRO A 250 -1.37 -2.65 -14.95
N ALA A 251 -1.76 -2.84 -16.21
CA ALA A 251 -3.14 -3.04 -16.61
C ALA A 251 -3.79 -4.32 -16.04
N LYS A 252 -3.01 -5.23 -15.45
CA LYS A 252 -3.52 -6.42 -14.76
C LYS A 252 -3.71 -6.24 -13.27
N MET A 253 -3.25 -5.12 -12.69
CA MET A 253 -3.41 -4.85 -11.26
C MET A 253 -4.83 -4.35 -10.97
N PRO A 254 -5.56 -4.97 -10.02
CA PRO A 254 -6.97 -4.67 -9.78
C PRO A 254 -7.28 -3.19 -9.57
N LEU A 255 -6.45 -2.49 -8.77
CA LEU A 255 -6.65 -1.08 -8.51
C LEU A 255 -6.42 -0.21 -9.77
N LEU A 256 -5.39 -0.53 -10.57
CA LEU A 256 -5.12 0.19 -11.82
C LEU A 256 -6.17 -0.14 -12.89
N GLN A 257 -6.63 -1.39 -12.97
CA GLN A 257 -7.79 -1.75 -13.82
C GLN A 257 -9.02 -0.93 -13.46
N LYS A 258 -9.28 -0.75 -12.15
CA LYS A 258 -10.40 0.05 -11.70
C LYS A 258 -10.22 1.53 -12.06
N ALA A 259 -9.03 2.08 -11.91
CA ALA A 259 -8.72 3.45 -12.35
C ALA A 259 -8.93 3.63 -13.86
N ILE A 260 -8.57 2.62 -14.69
CA ILE A 260 -8.86 2.63 -16.13
C ILE A 260 -10.37 2.61 -16.39
N GLN A 261 -11.14 1.75 -15.72
CA GLN A 261 -12.61 1.66 -15.85
C GLN A 261 -13.34 2.94 -15.41
N ARG A 262 -12.67 3.77 -14.61
CA ARG A 262 -13.19 5.06 -14.12
C ARG A 262 -12.70 6.27 -14.92
N ASP A 263 -11.97 6.06 -15.99
CA ASP A 263 -11.33 7.10 -16.82
C ASP A 263 -10.33 7.99 -16.04
N SER A 264 -9.88 7.50 -14.86
CA SER A 264 -8.82 8.15 -14.07
C SER A 264 -7.41 7.80 -14.57
N LEU A 265 -7.30 6.83 -15.47
CA LEU A 265 -6.06 6.35 -16.09
C LEU A 265 -6.36 5.79 -17.47
N SER A 266 -5.54 6.14 -18.50
CA SER A 266 -5.71 5.56 -19.85
C SER A 266 -5.18 4.11 -19.92
N GLN A 267 -5.73 3.32 -20.82
CA GLN A 267 -5.32 1.93 -20.99
C GLN A 267 -3.89 1.81 -21.56
N GLU A 268 -3.49 2.73 -22.40
CA GLU A 268 -2.18 2.78 -23.04
C GLU A 268 -1.13 3.52 -22.21
N PHE A 269 -1.54 4.16 -21.09
CA PHE A 269 -0.68 5.00 -20.24
C PHE A 269 0.00 6.16 -20.97
N SER A 270 -0.61 6.63 -22.07
CA SER A 270 -0.04 7.65 -22.95
C SER A 270 0.06 9.03 -22.32
N GLU A 271 -0.69 9.28 -21.26
CA GLU A 271 -0.63 10.52 -20.47
C GLU A 271 0.56 10.59 -19.50
N ILE A 272 1.30 9.47 -19.33
CA ILE A 272 2.43 9.40 -18.38
C ILE A 272 3.71 9.81 -19.11
N ASP A 273 4.30 10.92 -18.72
CA ASP A 273 5.64 11.36 -19.13
C ASP A 273 6.69 10.67 -18.23
N CYS A 274 7.10 9.46 -18.63
CA CYS A 274 8.12 8.66 -17.95
C CYS A 274 8.77 7.69 -18.95
N ASP A 275 10.06 7.43 -18.80
CA ASP A 275 10.75 6.40 -19.57
C ASP A 275 10.37 4.98 -19.13
N LEU A 276 9.15 4.57 -19.55
CA LEU A 276 8.64 3.22 -19.26
C LEU A 276 9.47 2.12 -19.96
N SER A 277 10.22 2.46 -21.03
CA SER A 277 11.07 1.49 -21.73
C SER A 277 12.29 1.11 -20.89
N SER A 278 12.92 2.08 -20.24
CA SER A 278 13.98 1.83 -19.27
C SER A 278 13.48 1.01 -18.07
N LEU A 279 12.31 1.33 -17.53
CA LEU A 279 11.73 0.54 -16.43
C LEU A 279 11.40 -0.91 -16.84
N LYS A 280 10.96 -1.13 -18.09
CA LYS A 280 10.75 -2.49 -18.61
C LYS A 280 12.07 -3.25 -18.80
N ALA A 281 13.16 -2.57 -19.13
CA ALA A 281 14.49 -3.18 -19.19
C ALA A 281 14.98 -3.64 -17.82
N ASP A 282 14.60 -2.91 -16.75
CA ASP A 282 14.91 -3.22 -15.35
C ASP A 282 13.93 -4.24 -14.73
N TYR A 283 13.15 -4.96 -15.53
CA TYR A 283 12.14 -5.90 -15.07
C TYR A 283 12.71 -7.03 -14.21
N ILE A 284 12.12 -7.21 -13.02
CA ILE A 284 12.56 -8.17 -12.01
C ILE A 284 11.79 -9.50 -12.21
N ALA A 285 12.32 -10.37 -13.03
CA ALA A 285 11.65 -11.61 -13.44
C ALA A 285 11.40 -12.59 -12.28
N ASP A 286 12.26 -12.58 -11.26
CA ASP A 286 12.17 -13.46 -10.09
C ASP A 286 11.34 -12.88 -8.93
N TYR A 287 10.67 -11.73 -9.14
CA TYR A 287 9.81 -11.12 -8.11
C TYR A 287 8.63 -12.02 -7.76
N LYS A 288 8.49 -12.33 -6.47
CA LYS A 288 7.43 -13.23 -5.96
C LYS A 288 6.12 -12.48 -5.81
N ARG A 289 5.35 -12.43 -6.88
CA ARG A 289 4.03 -11.80 -6.90
C ARG A 289 3.04 -12.53 -6.00
N VAL A 290 2.00 -11.83 -5.56
CA VAL A 290 0.83 -12.42 -4.92
C VAL A 290 -0.22 -12.70 -5.99
N GLN A 291 -0.84 -13.87 -5.90
CA GLN A 291 -2.01 -14.15 -6.71
C GLN A 291 -3.23 -13.49 -6.05
N VAL A 292 -3.87 -12.60 -6.80
CA VAL A 292 -5.15 -12.03 -6.37
C VAL A 292 -6.25 -12.96 -6.84
N SER A 293 -7.14 -13.37 -5.93
CA SER A 293 -8.32 -14.15 -6.32
C SER A 293 -9.32 -13.23 -7.03
N ASN A 294 -9.36 -13.32 -8.34
CA ASN A 294 -10.31 -12.57 -9.14
C ASN A 294 -11.64 -13.34 -9.15
N ASP A 295 -12.46 -13.15 -8.11
CA ASP A 295 -13.78 -13.80 -8.01
C ASP A 295 -14.68 -13.41 -9.22
N ALA A 296 -14.40 -12.25 -9.84
CA ALA A 296 -15.07 -11.80 -11.07
C ALA A 296 -14.83 -12.75 -12.27
N ALA A 297 -13.70 -13.44 -12.34
CA ALA A 297 -13.43 -14.40 -13.42
C ALA A 297 -14.39 -15.59 -13.43
N PHE A 298 -15.07 -15.86 -12.31
CA PHE A 298 -16.00 -16.97 -12.17
C PHE A 298 -17.46 -16.56 -12.30
N LEU A 299 -17.77 -15.25 -12.37
CA LEU A 299 -19.15 -14.76 -12.44
C LEU A 299 -19.93 -15.25 -13.66
N HIS A 300 -19.24 -15.52 -14.77
CA HIS A 300 -19.83 -16.01 -16.02
C HIS A 300 -20.04 -17.53 -16.05
N LEU A 301 -19.61 -18.25 -15.01
CA LEU A 301 -19.75 -19.71 -14.94
C LEU A 301 -21.10 -20.11 -14.33
N PRO A 302 -21.68 -21.26 -14.75
CA PRO A 302 -22.86 -21.85 -14.10
C PRO A 302 -22.64 -21.98 -12.58
N ALA A 303 -23.70 -21.82 -11.80
CA ALA A 303 -23.64 -21.76 -10.33
C ALA A 303 -22.90 -22.94 -9.68
N TRP A 304 -23.05 -24.16 -10.20
CA TRP A 304 -22.35 -25.34 -9.70
C TRP A 304 -20.86 -25.35 -10.01
N ILE A 305 -20.42 -24.84 -11.18
CA ILE A 305 -18.99 -24.68 -11.52
C ILE A 305 -18.39 -23.57 -10.67
N ARG A 306 -19.11 -22.47 -10.48
CA ARG A 306 -18.71 -21.37 -9.61
C ARG A 306 -18.51 -21.86 -8.17
N PHE A 307 -19.42 -22.65 -7.62
CA PHE A 307 -19.28 -23.24 -6.29
C PHE A 307 -18.02 -24.11 -6.18
N LEU A 308 -17.73 -24.93 -7.20
CA LEU A 308 -16.50 -25.73 -7.24
C LEU A 308 -15.24 -24.85 -7.37
N ALA A 309 -15.28 -23.84 -8.23
CA ALA A 309 -14.18 -22.89 -8.39
C ALA A 309 -13.89 -22.14 -7.08
N GLU A 310 -14.89 -21.59 -6.41
CA GLU A 310 -14.77 -20.95 -5.10
C GLU A 310 -14.20 -21.90 -4.04
N LYS A 311 -14.57 -23.15 -4.04
CA LYS A 311 -14.08 -24.15 -3.10
C LYS A 311 -12.62 -24.56 -3.34
N PHE A 312 -12.21 -24.69 -4.60
CA PHE A 312 -10.91 -25.28 -4.98
C PHE A 312 -9.90 -24.26 -5.51
N LEU A 313 -10.33 -23.10 -6.02
CA LEU A 313 -9.47 -22.08 -6.63
C LEU A 313 -9.26 -20.85 -5.76
N THR A 314 -9.84 -20.78 -4.55
CA THR A 314 -9.68 -19.63 -3.69
C THR A 314 -8.58 -19.79 -2.63
N GLN A 315 -7.99 -18.66 -2.24
CA GLN A 315 -7.04 -18.60 -1.14
C GLN A 315 -7.74 -18.87 0.20
N LYS A 316 -7.05 -19.55 1.11
CA LYS A 316 -7.57 -19.87 2.46
C LYS A 316 -6.64 -19.39 3.55
N VAL A 317 -7.22 -18.78 4.58
CA VAL A 317 -6.49 -18.36 5.78
C VAL A 317 -6.20 -19.59 6.65
N LYS A 318 -4.94 -19.77 7.05
CA LYS A 318 -4.51 -20.83 7.95
C LYS A 318 -3.76 -20.24 9.15
N MET A 319 -4.12 -20.67 10.37
CA MET A 319 -3.44 -20.27 11.60
C MET A 319 -2.31 -21.24 11.93
N ARG A 320 -1.07 -20.71 12.07
CA ARG A 320 0.12 -21.49 12.46
C ARG A 320 0.16 -21.67 13.98
N LYS A 321 -0.06 -22.90 14.48
CA LYS A 321 -0.09 -23.22 15.91
C LYS A 321 1.20 -22.77 16.65
N ARG A 322 2.37 -22.98 16.05
CA ARG A 322 3.66 -22.66 16.68
C ARG A 322 3.88 -21.17 16.89
N ARG A 323 3.27 -20.30 16.06
CA ARG A 323 3.42 -18.83 16.11
C ARG A 323 2.26 -18.15 16.85
N CYS A 324 1.08 -18.77 16.92
CA CYS A 324 -0.11 -18.18 17.51
C CYS A 324 0.03 -18.05 19.05
N LYS A 325 0.10 -16.83 19.55
CA LYS A 325 0.15 -16.50 20.98
C LYS A 325 -1.23 -16.26 21.61
N LYS A 326 -2.30 -16.54 20.89
CA LYS A 326 -3.71 -16.37 21.34
C LYS A 326 -4.04 -14.96 21.85
N CYS A 327 -3.43 -13.92 21.25
CA CYS A 327 -3.61 -12.52 21.65
C CYS A 327 -4.96 -11.91 21.25
N LYS A 328 -5.83 -12.68 20.59
CA LYS A 328 -7.20 -12.32 20.17
C LYS A 328 -7.31 -11.18 19.11
N LYS A 329 -6.22 -10.49 18.72
CA LYS A 329 -6.32 -9.39 17.76
C LYS A 329 -7.06 -9.77 16.47
N CYS A 330 -6.78 -10.93 15.88
CA CYS A 330 -7.47 -11.40 14.68
C CYS A 330 -8.95 -11.78 14.90
N GLU A 331 -9.32 -12.21 16.11
CA GLU A 331 -10.72 -12.50 16.49
C GLU A 331 -11.50 -11.19 16.66
N ILE A 332 -10.97 -10.25 17.45
CA ILE A 332 -11.61 -8.96 17.77
C ILE A 332 -11.83 -8.11 16.53
N HIS A 333 -10.83 -8.08 15.63
CA HIS A 333 -10.87 -7.24 14.41
C HIS A 333 -11.29 -8.01 13.15
N CYS A 334 -11.90 -9.18 13.27
CA CYS A 334 -12.44 -9.88 12.11
C CYS A 334 -13.78 -9.24 11.67
N PRO A 335 -13.85 -8.56 10.51
CA PRO A 335 -15.08 -7.89 10.10
C PRO A 335 -16.25 -8.87 9.87
N ALA A 336 -15.94 -10.10 9.45
CA ALA A 336 -16.94 -11.16 9.22
C ALA A 336 -17.21 -12.03 10.46
N LYS A 337 -16.56 -11.73 11.62
CA LYS A 337 -16.64 -12.56 12.84
C LYS A 337 -16.38 -14.05 12.55
N ALA A 338 -15.46 -14.31 11.61
CA ALA A 338 -15.13 -15.66 11.13
C ALA A 338 -13.97 -16.31 11.91
N ILE A 339 -13.49 -15.71 12.99
CA ILE A 339 -12.34 -16.21 13.76
C ILE A 339 -12.72 -16.33 15.22
N GLU A 340 -12.46 -17.49 15.80
CA GLU A 340 -12.67 -17.78 17.23
C GLU A 340 -11.38 -18.31 17.85
N MET A 341 -11.18 -18.03 19.13
CA MET A 341 -10.00 -18.50 19.84
C MET A 341 -10.17 -19.93 20.34
N GLY A 342 -9.50 -20.87 19.71
CA GLY A 342 -9.47 -22.26 20.11
C GLY A 342 -8.46 -22.57 21.24
N LYS A 343 -8.46 -23.81 21.72
CA LYS A 343 -7.57 -24.25 22.82
C LYS A 343 -6.08 -24.03 22.51
N LYS A 344 -5.64 -24.25 21.26
CA LYS A 344 -4.21 -24.20 20.86
C LYS A 344 -3.85 -23.04 19.94
N LYS A 345 -4.79 -22.48 19.21
CA LYS A 345 -4.64 -21.39 18.23
C LYS A 345 -5.99 -20.82 17.87
N ALA A 346 -6.04 -19.67 17.16
CA ALA A 346 -7.25 -19.20 16.51
C ALA A 346 -7.74 -20.21 15.46
N ILE A 347 -9.05 -20.33 15.28
CA ILE A 347 -9.74 -21.18 14.33
C ILE A 347 -10.52 -20.28 13.38
N VAL A 348 -10.47 -20.56 12.09
CA VAL A 348 -11.16 -19.79 11.05
C VAL A 348 -12.36 -20.59 10.53
N ASP A 349 -13.54 -19.99 10.60
CA ASP A 349 -14.73 -20.47 9.89
C ASP A 349 -14.64 -19.99 8.43
N HIS A 350 -14.26 -20.88 7.54
CA HIS A 350 -14.12 -20.58 6.11
C HIS A 350 -15.43 -20.31 5.37
N LYS A 351 -16.61 -20.63 5.97
CA LYS A 351 -17.91 -20.31 5.41
C LYS A 351 -18.26 -18.83 5.64
N LYS A 352 -17.86 -18.27 6.77
CA LYS A 352 -18.05 -16.86 7.12
C LYS A 352 -16.92 -15.95 6.59
N CYS A 353 -15.74 -16.53 6.32
CA CYS A 353 -14.54 -15.75 5.97
C CYS A 353 -14.66 -15.08 4.60
N ILE A 354 -14.66 -13.74 4.57
CA ILE A 354 -14.70 -12.90 3.35
C ILE A 354 -13.32 -12.74 2.67
N ARG A 355 -12.27 -13.36 3.17
CA ARG A 355 -10.91 -13.35 2.60
C ARG A 355 -10.27 -11.95 2.43
N CYS A 356 -10.64 -10.99 3.29
CA CYS A 356 -10.04 -9.65 3.31
C CYS A 356 -8.59 -9.63 3.81
N PHE A 357 -8.13 -10.69 4.47
CA PHE A 357 -6.78 -10.88 5.03
C PHE A 357 -6.36 -9.87 6.12
N CYS A 358 -7.24 -9.03 6.64
CA CYS A 358 -6.96 -8.13 7.78
C CYS A 358 -6.34 -8.87 8.98
N CYS A 359 -6.74 -10.14 9.22
CA CYS A 359 -6.16 -10.97 10.27
C CYS A 359 -4.66 -11.24 10.07
N GLN A 360 -4.16 -11.26 8.81
CA GLN A 360 -2.73 -11.36 8.50
C GLN A 360 -2.01 -10.05 8.81
N GLU A 361 -2.57 -8.94 8.38
CA GLU A 361 -1.98 -7.61 8.56
C GLU A 361 -1.83 -7.25 10.04
N LEU A 362 -2.84 -7.60 10.84
CA LEU A 362 -2.91 -7.26 12.26
C LEU A 362 -2.15 -8.23 13.18
N CYS A 363 -1.69 -9.38 12.66
CA CYS A 363 -1.03 -10.39 13.49
C CYS A 363 0.41 -10.03 13.82
N PRO A 364 0.77 -9.65 15.08
CA PRO A 364 2.14 -9.24 15.42
C PRO A 364 3.12 -10.43 15.49
N PHE A 365 2.61 -11.67 15.41
CA PHE A 365 3.40 -12.89 15.54
C PHE A 365 3.54 -13.65 14.20
N ASP A 366 3.10 -13.08 13.08
CA ASP A 366 3.10 -13.69 11.75
C ASP A 366 2.51 -15.12 11.77
N ALA A 367 1.47 -15.30 12.60
CA ALA A 367 0.82 -16.58 12.79
C ALA A 367 -0.25 -16.90 11.75
N VAL A 368 -0.57 -15.95 10.88
CA VAL A 368 -1.57 -16.09 9.82
C VAL A 368 -0.89 -16.33 8.48
N GLU A 369 -1.21 -17.44 7.86
CA GLU A 369 -0.69 -17.85 6.54
C GLU A 369 -1.85 -17.90 5.53
N ILE A 370 -1.62 -17.35 4.36
CA ILE A 370 -2.53 -17.47 3.23
C ILE A 370 -2.05 -18.64 2.38
N LYS A 371 -2.90 -19.66 2.26
CA LYS A 371 -2.62 -20.83 1.43
C LYS A 371 -3.35 -20.74 0.10
N GLU A 372 -2.60 -20.85 -0.96
CA GLU A 372 -3.14 -21.09 -2.30
C GLU A 372 -3.61 -22.55 -2.40
N SER A 373 -4.67 -22.78 -3.16
CA SER A 373 -5.10 -24.15 -3.48
C SER A 373 -4.06 -24.86 -4.39
N LEU A 374 -4.05 -26.19 -4.36
CA LEU A 374 -3.17 -26.98 -5.23
C LEU A 374 -3.42 -26.72 -6.72
N LEU A 375 -4.69 -26.53 -7.10
CA LEU A 375 -5.09 -26.23 -8.49
C LEU A 375 -4.57 -24.85 -8.95
N LEU A 376 -4.58 -23.84 -8.09
CA LEU A 376 -3.97 -22.53 -8.41
C LEU A 376 -2.46 -22.65 -8.62
N LYS A 377 -1.78 -23.53 -7.90
CA LYS A 377 -0.36 -23.79 -8.10
C LYS A 377 -0.05 -24.45 -9.44
N THR A 378 -0.90 -25.41 -9.87
CA THR A 378 -0.73 -26.10 -11.16
C THR A 378 -1.03 -25.21 -12.36
N THR A 379 -2.07 -24.37 -12.30
CA THR A 379 -2.35 -23.38 -13.36
C THR A 379 -1.22 -22.36 -13.51
N ARG A 380 -0.61 -21.97 -12.43
CA ARG A 380 0.57 -21.07 -12.44
C ARG A 380 1.80 -21.74 -13.10
N TRP A 381 2.04 -23.01 -12.81
CA TRP A 381 3.13 -23.75 -13.45
C TRP A 381 2.93 -23.84 -14.97
N LEU A 382 1.69 -24.09 -15.42
CA LEU A 382 1.33 -24.16 -16.85
C LEU A 382 1.41 -22.77 -17.55
N SER A 383 1.09 -21.68 -16.86
CA SER A 383 1.20 -20.33 -17.43
C SER A 383 2.64 -19.84 -17.50
N SER A 384 3.47 -20.16 -16.51
CA SER A 384 4.89 -19.77 -16.50
C SER A 384 5.70 -20.51 -17.58
N THR A 385 5.32 -21.75 -17.94
CA THR A 385 5.96 -22.49 -19.02
C THR A 385 5.58 -21.99 -20.41
N LYS A 386 4.43 -21.33 -20.58
CA LYS A 386 4.01 -20.72 -21.86
C LYS A 386 4.72 -19.39 -22.14
N THR A 387 5.04 -18.60 -21.10
CA THR A 387 5.74 -17.31 -21.28
C THR A 387 7.24 -17.48 -21.57
N SER A 388 7.86 -18.57 -21.13
CA SER A 388 9.27 -18.85 -21.42
C SER A 388 9.52 -19.25 -22.90
N LYS A 389 8.50 -19.66 -23.66
CA LYS A 389 8.60 -20.08 -25.07
C LYS A 389 8.34 -18.97 -26.09
N LYS A 390 7.98 -17.75 -25.67
CA LYS A 390 7.81 -16.56 -26.54
C LYS A 390 8.86 -15.50 -26.21
N ARG A 391 10.15 -15.81 -26.39
CA ARG A 391 11.17 -14.79 -26.63
C ARG A 391 11.25 -14.60 -28.15
N PRO A 392 11.01 -13.40 -28.69
CA PRO A 392 11.44 -13.10 -30.05
C PRO A 392 12.97 -13.09 -30.08
N LYS A 393 13.53 -13.65 -31.15
CA LYS A 393 14.95 -13.52 -31.51
C LYS A 393 15.29 -12.06 -31.85
#